data_6deace39fdeb538edc2cc4e5e7ed23a1
#
_entry.id   6deace39fdeb538edc2cc4e5e7ed23a1
#
_cell.length_a   1.000
_cell.length_b   1.000
_cell.length_c   1.000
_cell.angle_alpha   90.00
_cell.angle_beta   90.00
_cell.angle_gamma   90.00
#
_symmetry.space_group_name_H-M   'P 1'
#
loop_
_entity.id
_entity.type
_entity.pdbx_description
1 polymer ?
#
loop_
_entity_poly.entity_id
_entity_poly.type
_entity_poly.pdbx_seq_one_letter_code
_entity_poly.pdbx_strand_id
1 'polypeptide(L)'
;MSRISIRFFNDREVRAVWDEANSKWWFSVLDVVGVLNAQDDYTKNRNYWKYLKTKLKKEGSQLVSATNQLKMTAADGKRYLTDVLDYNGVILLANSFPNARASRFVEWFTYSDETIDGRSKSKAYALFESSLIDNIEVGTVKGLKQIHGYLFGGLYDFAGQIRTKTISKGDFTFCLAEYLGRELQKIESMPEDTFDQIVAKYVEMNVAHPFMEGNGRSTRIWLDLILKKRLRKCVDWSRINKKEYLQAMQESVVNTAPIHRLLALALTDKINDRETFMKGIDYSYYYEQED
;
A
#
# COMPACT_ATOMS: atom_id res chain seq x y z
N MET A 1 4.00 19.91 4.15
CA MET A 1 3.89 18.75 5.10
C MET A 1 4.74 17.63 4.55
N SER A 2 5.55 16.96 5.38
CA SER A 2 6.39 15.87 4.92
C SER A 2 5.53 14.68 4.47
N ARG A 3 5.84 14.13 3.29
CA ARG A 3 5.22 12.89 2.82
C ARG A 3 5.84 11.73 3.59
N ILE A 4 5.04 10.73 3.91
CA ILE A 4 5.50 9.47 4.50
C ILE A 4 5.22 8.34 3.54
N SER A 5 6.01 7.27 3.61
CA SER A 5 5.82 6.03 2.87
C SER A 5 6.24 4.85 3.73
N ILE A 6 5.58 3.71 3.53
CA ILE A 6 5.99 2.42 4.08
C ILE A 6 6.23 1.50 2.90
N ARG A 7 7.47 1.01 2.76
CA ARG A 7 7.83 0.04 1.73
C ARG A 7 7.96 -1.32 2.37
N PHE A 8 7.56 -2.36 1.66
CA PHE A 8 7.58 -3.73 2.18
C PHE A 8 8.59 -4.57 1.40
N PHE A 9 9.46 -5.24 2.14
CA PHE A 9 10.35 -6.27 1.62
C PHE A 9 10.21 -7.54 2.44
N ASN A 10 9.79 -8.64 1.81
CA ASN A 10 9.49 -9.90 2.48
C ASN A 10 8.64 -9.68 3.76
N ASP A 11 7.48 -9.04 3.60
CA ASP A 11 6.51 -8.71 4.66
C ASP A 11 7.02 -7.78 5.78
N ARG A 12 8.19 -7.17 5.62
CA ARG A 12 8.79 -6.25 6.60
C ARG A 12 8.73 -4.81 6.14
N GLU A 13 8.28 -3.96 7.04
CA GLU A 13 8.13 -2.54 6.79
C GLU A 13 9.48 -1.80 6.78
N VAL A 14 9.64 -0.91 5.81
CA VAL A 14 10.69 0.11 5.77
C VAL A 14 10.02 1.48 5.69
N ARG A 15 9.98 2.19 6.81
CA ARG A 15 9.38 3.53 6.89
C ARG A 15 10.26 4.56 6.20
N ALA A 16 9.63 5.48 5.49
CA ALA A 16 10.31 6.59 4.82
C ALA A 16 9.57 7.92 5.03
N VAL A 17 10.33 9.01 5.00
CA VAL A 17 9.84 10.39 5.08
C VAL A 17 10.42 11.19 3.92
N TRP A 18 9.56 11.91 3.19
CA TRP A 18 10.00 12.80 2.13
C TRP A 18 10.45 14.15 2.69
N ASP A 19 11.62 14.57 2.29
CA ASP A 19 12.18 15.89 2.55
C ASP A 19 11.96 16.78 1.34
N GLU A 20 10.99 17.69 1.41
CA GLU A 20 10.66 18.61 0.33
C GLU A 20 11.80 19.60 0.03
N ALA A 21 12.52 20.03 1.07
CA ALA A 21 13.59 21.00 0.91
C ALA A 21 14.76 20.44 0.09
N ASN A 22 15.06 19.16 0.26
CA ASN A 22 16.15 18.47 -0.42
C ASN A 22 15.68 17.53 -1.54
N SER A 23 14.37 17.45 -1.80
CA SER A 23 13.74 16.59 -2.82
C SER A 23 14.20 15.15 -2.76
N LYS A 24 14.22 14.55 -1.55
CA LYS A 24 14.66 13.18 -1.35
C LYS A 24 13.92 12.45 -0.24
N TRP A 25 13.91 11.12 -0.32
CA TRP A 25 13.43 10.23 0.71
C TRP A 25 14.50 9.93 1.75
N TRP A 26 14.08 9.89 3.02
CA TRP A 26 14.84 9.41 4.15
C TRP A 26 14.22 8.15 4.71
N PHE A 27 14.99 7.08 4.80
CA PHE A 27 14.54 5.74 5.24
C PHE A 27 15.04 5.43 6.65
N SER A 28 14.19 4.78 7.45
CA SER A 28 14.54 4.33 8.80
C SER A 28 15.66 3.28 8.76
N VAL A 29 16.81 3.60 9.37
CA VAL A 29 17.94 2.66 9.46
C VAL A 29 17.57 1.40 10.23
N LEU A 30 16.79 1.52 11.30
CA LEU A 30 16.42 0.35 12.13
C LEU A 30 15.48 -0.60 11.37
N ASP A 31 14.62 -0.08 10.51
CA ASP A 31 13.75 -0.91 9.69
C ASP A 31 14.57 -1.66 8.63
N VAL A 32 15.49 -0.96 7.94
CA VAL A 32 16.42 -1.59 6.99
C VAL A 32 17.26 -2.67 7.67
N VAL A 33 17.82 -2.39 8.83
CA VAL A 33 18.59 -3.39 9.63
C VAL A 33 17.72 -4.59 9.99
N GLY A 34 16.47 -4.37 10.41
CA GLY A 34 15.51 -5.43 10.69
C GLY A 34 15.22 -6.33 9.48
N VAL A 35 15.02 -5.71 8.34
CA VAL A 35 14.85 -6.41 7.05
C VAL A 35 16.07 -7.26 6.70
N LEU A 36 17.27 -6.67 6.75
CA LEU A 36 18.50 -7.34 6.37
C LEU A 36 18.88 -8.51 7.30
N ASN A 37 18.56 -8.41 8.58
CA ASN A 37 18.78 -9.45 9.58
C ASN A 37 17.61 -10.44 9.73
N ALA A 38 16.50 -10.24 9.04
CA ALA A 38 15.25 -10.97 9.26
C ALA A 38 14.80 -10.94 10.74
N GLN A 39 14.94 -9.79 11.40
CA GLN A 39 14.72 -9.63 12.83
C GLN A 39 13.61 -8.60 13.10
N ASP A 40 12.57 -9.01 13.84
CA ASP A 40 11.43 -8.15 14.19
C ASP A 40 11.61 -7.43 15.55
N ASP A 41 12.52 -7.91 16.38
CA ASP A 41 12.79 -7.30 17.68
C ASP A 41 13.53 -5.96 17.51
N TYR A 42 12.82 -4.88 17.79
CA TYR A 42 13.34 -3.51 17.70
C TYR A 42 14.61 -3.30 18.56
N THR A 43 14.66 -3.90 19.76
CA THR A 43 15.80 -3.75 20.67
C THR A 43 17.04 -4.43 20.11
N LYS A 44 16.88 -5.62 19.50
CA LYS A 44 17.98 -6.31 18.84
C LYS A 44 18.49 -5.53 17.63
N ASN A 45 17.59 -4.99 16.81
CA ASN A 45 17.95 -4.15 15.67
C ASN A 45 18.70 -2.90 16.10
N ARG A 46 18.24 -2.23 17.15
CA ARG A 46 18.89 -1.05 17.72
C ARG A 46 20.30 -1.37 18.26
N ASN A 47 20.46 -2.48 18.96
CA ASN A 47 21.77 -2.91 19.50
C ASN A 47 22.73 -3.28 18.36
N TYR A 48 22.24 -3.98 17.34
CA TYR A 48 23.02 -4.31 16.16
C TYR A 48 23.47 -3.04 15.41
N TRP A 49 22.57 -2.10 15.17
CA TRP A 49 22.91 -0.82 14.54
C TRP A 49 23.96 -0.04 15.34
N LYS A 50 23.81 0.03 16.65
CA LYS A 50 24.80 0.69 17.52
C LYS A 50 26.18 0.06 17.37
N TYR A 51 26.27 -1.27 17.37
CA TYR A 51 27.51 -2.00 17.14
C TYR A 51 28.07 -1.70 15.74
N LEU A 52 27.26 -1.85 14.70
CA LEU A 52 27.67 -1.64 13.31
C LEU A 52 28.15 -0.21 13.08
N LYS A 53 27.42 0.80 13.58
CA LYS A 53 27.78 2.23 13.48
C LYS A 53 29.14 2.49 14.14
N THR A 54 29.43 1.84 15.27
CA THR A 54 30.74 1.97 15.96
C THR A 54 31.86 1.35 15.14
N LYS A 55 31.64 0.17 14.55
CA LYS A 55 32.58 -0.50 13.64
C LYS A 55 32.87 0.35 12.41
N LEU A 56 31.84 0.77 11.71
CA LEU A 56 31.93 1.59 10.50
C LEU A 56 32.64 2.95 10.75
N LYS A 57 32.43 3.53 11.94
CA LYS A 57 33.14 4.76 12.33
C LYS A 57 34.65 4.54 12.47
N LYS A 58 35.08 3.39 13.04
CA LYS A 58 36.49 3.03 13.14
C LYS A 58 37.14 2.77 11.79
N GLU A 59 36.35 2.27 10.84
CA GLU A 59 36.78 1.99 9.47
C GLU A 59 36.75 3.23 8.55
N GLY A 60 36.32 4.39 9.08
CA GLY A 60 36.23 5.64 8.29
C GLY A 60 35.13 5.62 7.23
N SER A 61 34.10 4.79 7.41
CA SER A 61 33.02 4.62 6.44
C SER A 61 32.20 5.90 6.27
N GLN A 62 31.95 6.29 5.02
CA GLN A 62 31.08 7.41 4.65
C GLN A 62 29.62 7.20 5.12
N LEU A 63 29.20 5.96 5.37
CA LEU A 63 27.85 5.65 5.84
C LEU A 63 27.50 6.37 7.15
N VAL A 64 28.49 6.51 8.06
CA VAL A 64 28.26 7.15 9.36
C VAL A 64 28.02 8.66 9.19
N SER A 65 28.76 9.31 8.30
CA SER A 65 28.58 10.75 8.01
C SER A 65 27.31 11.02 7.18
N ALA A 66 26.84 10.05 6.40
CA ALA A 66 25.59 10.14 5.65
C ALA A 66 24.33 9.91 6.53
N THR A 67 24.50 9.40 7.77
CA THR A 67 23.39 9.18 8.69
C THR A 67 22.86 10.51 9.23
N ASN A 68 21.56 10.77 9.03
CA ASN A 68 20.84 11.92 9.60
C ASN A 68 19.84 11.45 10.67
N GLN A 69 19.15 12.36 11.33
CA GLN A 69 18.13 12.07 12.34
C GLN A 69 16.83 12.82 12.04
N LEU A 70 15.74 12.10 11.94
CA LEU A 70 14.41 12.66 11.76
C LEU A 70 13.41 12.08 12.76
N LYS A 71 12.36 12.85 13.07
CA LYS A 71 11.23 12.34 13.87
C LYS A 71 10.35 11.48 12.99
N MET A 72 10.24 10.19 13.32
CA MET A 72 9.37 9.22 12.65
C MET A 72 8.31 8.67 13.60
N THR A 73 7.13 8.38 13.09
CA THR A 73 6.04 7.78 13.87
C THR A 73 6.36 6.30 14.13
N ALA A 74 6.27 5.87 15.38
CA ALA A 74 6.44 4.48 15.78
C ALA A 74 5.08 3.76 15.88
N ALA A 75 5.11 2.44 16.11
CA ALA A 75 3.91 1.60 16.22
C ALA A 75 2.95 2.03 17.35
N ASP A 76 3.47 2.70 18.39
CA ASP A 76 2.66 3.27 19.48
C ASP A 76 2.01 4.62 19.12
N GLY A 77 2.15 5.08 17.86
CA GLY A 77 1.64 6.36 17.38
C GLY A 77 2.45 7.59 17.79
N LYS A 78 3.49 7.44 18.61
CA LYS A 78 4.36 8.55 19.03
C LYS A 78 5.50 8.77 18.04
N ARG A 79 6.05 9.97 18.03
CA ARG A 79 7.16 10.34 17.15
C ARG A 79 8.48 10.34 17.92
N TYR A 80 9.42 9.54 17.43
CA TYR A 80 10.76 9.40 18.01
C TYR A 80 11.84 9.85 17.02
N LEU A 81 12.92 10.42 17.55
CA LEU A 81 14.11 10.73 16.77
C LEU A 81 14.78 9.41 16.33
N THR A 82 14.87 9.23 15.02
CA THR A 82 15.30 7.97 14.40
C THR A 82 16.44 8.26 13.43
N ASP A 83 17.49 7.43 13.47
CA ASP A 83 18.55 7.47 12.47
C ASP A 83 17.99 7.11 11.10
N VAL A 84 18.29 7.92 10.10
CA VAL A 84 17.80 7.77 8.73
C VAL A 84 18.93 7.89 7.72
N LEU A 85 18.75 7.24 6.57
CA LEU A 85 19.62 7.29 5.41
C LEU A 85 18.82 7.67 4.18
N ASP A 86 19.43 8.39 3.25
CA ASP A 86 18.86 8.58 1.94
C ASP A 86 19.04 7.31 1.07
N TYR A 87 18.57 7.37 -0.18
CA TYR A 87 18.61 6.24 -1.11
C TYR A 87 20.00 5.60 -1.23
N ASN A 88 21.03 6.41 -1.45
CA ASN A 88 22.42 5.92 -1.59
C ASN A 88 22.96 5.35 -0.28
N GLY A 89 22.64 5.97 0.85
CA GLY A 89 23.01 5.50 2.18
C GLY A 89 22.39 4.14 2.50
N VAL A 90 21.14 3.90 2.09
CA VAL A 90 20.47 2.59 2.26
C VAL A 90 21.20 1.50 1.46
N ILE A 91 21.58 1.77 0.21
CA ILE A 91 22.36 0.82 -0.61
C ILE A 91 23.72 0.54 0.02
N LEU A 92 24.42 1.57 0.50
CA LEU A 92 25.71 1.41 1.19
C LEU A 92 25.55 0.57 2.47
N LEU A 93 24.49 0.81 3.24
CA LEU A 93 24.18 0.01 4.43
C LEU A 93 23.94 -1.46 4.06
N ALA A 94 23.10 -1.72 3.07
CA ALA A 94 22.78 -3.08 2.64
C ALA A 94 24.04 -3.82 2.14
N ASN A 95 24.90 -3.16 1.38
CA ASN A 95 26.14 -3.75 0.90
C ASN A 95 27.16 -4.06 2.02
N SER A 96 26.99 -3.49 3.22
CA SER A 96 27.80 -3.86 4.38
C SER A 96 27.40 -5.20 5.04
N PHE A 97 26.29 -5.82 4.59
CA PHE A 97 25.80 -7.10 5.08
C PHE A 97 26.25 -8.25 4.16
N PRO A 98 27.03 -9.21 4.65
CA PRO A 98 27.58 -10.30 3.83
C PRO A 98 26.57 -11.46 3.68
N ASN A 99 25.34 -11.19 3.20
CA ASN A 99 24.33 -12.23 3.05
C ASN A 99 23.51 -12.05 1.77
N ALA A 100 22.94 -13.15 1.26
CA ALA A 100 22.14 -13.16 0.03
C ALA A 100 20.84 -12.32 0.13
N ARG A 101 20.34 -12.09 1.35
CA ARG A 101 19.18 -11.23 1.58
C ARG A 101 19.50 -9.79 1.25
N ALA A 102 20.69 -9.32 1.58
CA ALA A 102 21.14 -7.96 1.28
C ALA A 102 21.17 -7.69 -0.23
N SER A 103 21.69 -8.62 -1.02
CA SER A 103 21.71 -8.49 -2.49
C SER A 103 20.28 -8.39 -3.06
N ARG A 104 19.37 -9.27 -2.62
CA ARG A 104 17.95 -9.22 -3.02
C ARG A 104 17.27 -7.93 -2.56
N PHE A 105 17.60 -7.46 -1.36
CA PHE A 105 17.09 -6.18 -0.86
C PHE A 105 17.57 -5.02 -1.73
N VAL A 106 18.84 -4.97 -2.11
CA VAL A 106 19.39 -3.90 -2.99
C VAL A 106 18.70 -3.94 -4.35
N GLU A 107 18.54 -5.10 -4.96
CA GLU A 107 17.82 -5.26 -6.22
C GLU A 107 16.39 -4.74 -6.12
N TRP A 108 15.62 -5.22 -5.14
CA TRP A 108 14.27 -4.75 -4.89
C TRP A 108 14.23 -3.23 -4.64
N PHE A 109 15.12 -2.71 -3.79
CA PHE A 109 15.13 -1.30 -3.42
C PHE A 109 15.45 -0.39 -4.60
N THR A 110 16.34 -0.83 -5.48
CA THR A 110 16.76 -0.07 -6.67
C THR A 110 15.66 0.01 -7.72
N TYR A 111 14.93 -1.09 -7.95
CA TYR A 111 13.97 -1.19 -9.06
C TYR A 111 12.51 -1.04 -8.65
N SER A 112 12.18 -1.03 -7.36
CA SER A 112 10.78 -1.00 -6.90
C SER A 112 9.96 0.18 -7.43
N ASP A 113 10.56 1.36 -7.56
CA ASP A 113 9.87 2.57 -8.02
C ASP A 113 9.73 2.62 -9.56
N GLU A 114 10.52 1.85 -10.29
CA GLU A 114 10.47 1.77 -11.76
C GLU A 114 9.46 0.74 -12.27
N THR A 115 9.00 -0.15 -11.40
CA THR A 115 7.97 -1.14 -11.74
C THR A 115 6.62 -0.47 -12.03
N ILE A 116 5.73 -1.19 -12.70
CA ILE A 116 4.34 -0.73 -12.91
C ILE A 116 3.69 -0.42 -11.56
N ASP A 117 3.91 -1.26 -10.55
CA ASP A 117 3.39 -1.06 -9.20
C ASP A 117 3.95 0.20 -8.53
N GLY A 118 5.26 0.43 -8.60
CA GLY A 118 5.87 1.64 -8.05
C GLY A 118 5.36 2.91 -8.73
N ARG A 119 5.28 2.89 -10.05
CA ARG A 119 4.77 4.02 -10.85
C ARG A 119 3.28 4.28 -10.59
N SER A 120 2.44 3.24 -10.54
CA SER A 120 1.01 3.40 -10.23
C SER A 120 0.79 3.81 -8.77
N LYS A 121 1.62 3.35 -7.82
CA LYS A 121 1.60 3.80 -6.42
C LYS A 121 1.91 5.29 -6.30
N SER A 122 2.88 5.80 -7.03
CA SER A 122 3.19 7.23 -7.08
C SER A 122 2.01 8.05 -7.61
N LYS A 123 1.27 7.51 -8.61
CA LYS A 123 0.03 8.12 -9.07
C LYS A 123 -1.09 8.07 -8.01
N ALA A 124 -1.20 6.99 -7.24
CA ALA A 124 -2.17 6.91 -6.14
C ALA A 124 -1.92 8.01 -5.10
N TYR A 125 -0.67 8.26 -4.72
CA TYR A 125 -0.35 9.42 -3.85
C TYR A 125 -0.76 10.74 -4.49
N ALA A 126 -0.42 10.96 -5.76
CA ALA A 126 -0.77 12.19 -6.46
C ALA A 126 -2.28 12.39 -6.60
N LEU A 127 -3.06 11.31 -6.73
CA LEU A 127 -4.53 11.37 -6.76
C LEU A 127 -5.09 11.98 -5.47
N PHE A 128 -4.56 11.60 -4.31
CA PHE A 128 -4.99 12.14 -3.02
C PHE A 128 -4.42 13.54 -2.72
N GLU A 129 -3.28 13.87 -3.29
CA GLU A 129 -2.64 15.19 -3.10
C GLU A 129 -3.22 16.28 -4.02
N SER A 130 -3.90 15.86 -5.07
CA SER A 130 -4.56 16.75 -6.02
C SER A 130 -6.08 16.76 -5.81
N SER A 131 -6.76 17.79 -6.28
CA SER A 131 -8.21 17.84 -6.29
C SER A 131 -8.87 16.87 -7.28
N LEU A 132 -8.11 16.06 -7.99
CA LEU A 132 -8.65 15.09 -8.96
C LEU A 132 -9.52 14.03 -8.28
N ILE A 133 -9.19 13.64 -7.05
CA ILE A 133 -10.00 12.69 -6.29
C ILE A 133 -11.43 13.18 -6.05
N ASP A 134 -11.63 14.50 -5.94
CA ASP A 134 -12.93 15.11 -5.70
C ASP A 134 -13.83 15.07 -6.95
N ASN A 135 -13.25 14.83 -8.14
CA ASN A 135 -13.97 14.71 -9.41
C ASN A 135 -14.40 13.28 -9.76
N ILE A 136 -14.10 12.32 -8.89
CA ILE A 136 -14.48 10.91 -9.10
C ILE A 136 -15.95 10.72 -8.77
N GLU A 137 -16.69 10.06 -9.68
CA GLU A 137 -18.09 9.68 -9.44
C GLU A 137 -18.17 8.55 -8.40
N VAL A 138 -18.43 8.93 -7.14
CA VAL A 138 -18.41 8.01 -6.01
C VAL A 138 -19.56 6.99 -6.10
N GLY A 139 -19.23 5.70 -5.93
CA GLY A 139 -20.17 4.58 -5.87
C GLY A 139 -20.60 4.04 -7.24
N THR A 140 -20.11 4.61 -8.34
CA THR A 140 -20.45 4.20 -9.70
C THR A 140 -19.35 3.37 -10.37
N VAL A 141 -19.73 2.60 -11.40
CA VAL A 141 -18.76 1.90 -12.28
C VAL A 141 -17.89 2.92 -13.04
N LYS A 142 -18.47 4.06 -13.41
CA LYS A 142 -17.71 5.15 -14.04
C LYS A 142 -16.63 5.68 -13.12
N GLY A 143 -16.93 5.90 -11.82
CA GLY A 143 -15.95 6.33 -10.84
C GLY A 143 -14.84 5.30 -10.65
N LEU A 144 -15.15 4.01 -10.62
CA LEU A 144 -14.13 2.96 -10.54
C LEU A 144 -13.22 2.96 -11.79
N LYS A 145 -13.79 3.17 -12.99
CA LYS A 145 -13.01 3.34 -14.23
C LYS A 145 -12.12 4.58 -14.21
N GLN A 146 -12.59 5.68 -13.62
CA GLN A 146 -11.79 6.91 -13.45
C GLN A 146 -10.57 6.63 -12.54
N ILE A 147 -10.78 5.96 -11.40
CA ILE A 147 -9.68 5.56 -10.49
C ILE A 147 -8.68 4.69 -11.24
N HIS A 148 -9.13 3.60 -11.85
CA HIS A 148 -8.27 2.67 -12.57
C HIS A 148 -7.54 3.35 -13.74
N GLY A 149 -8.24 4.17 -14.52
CA GLY A 149 -7.65 4.95 -15.62
C GLY A 149 -6.58 5.91 -15.16
N TYR A 150 -6.77 6.53 -14.00
CA TYR A 150 -5.76 7.41 -13.41
C TYR A 150 -4.54 6.64 -12.92
N LEU A 151 -4.73 5.56 -12.15
CA LEU A 151 -3.62 4.77 -11.58
C LEU A 151 -2.76 4.14 -12.67
N PHE A 152 -3.36 3.61 -13.71
CA PHE A 152 -2.69 2.77 -14.70
C PHE A 152 -2.56 3.39 -16.09
N GLY A 153 -3.06 4.60 -16.31
CA GLY A 153 -2.92 5.34 -17.57
C GLY A 153 -1.45 5.52 -17.97
N GLY A 154 -1.09 5.10 -19.21
CA GLY A 154 0.28 5.07 -19.68
C GLY A 154 1.15 3.96 -19.07
N LEU A 155 0.55 3.03 -18.29
CA LEU A 155 1.21 1.84 -17.76
C LEU A 155 0.62 0.57 -18.36
N TYR A 156 -0.70 0.57 -18.59
CA TYR A 156 -1.43 -0.48 -19.29
C TYR A 156 -2.28 0.11 -20.39
N ASP A 157 -2.35 -0.54 -21.56
CA ASP A 157 -3.18 -0.12 -22.69
C ASP A 157 -4.68 -0.21 -22.37
N PHE A 158 -5.06 -1.09 -21.42
CA PHE A 158 -6.45 -1.27 -20.99
C PHE A 158 -6.84 -0.40 -19.77
N ALA A 159 -6.02 0.58 -19.38
CA ALA A 159 -6.31 1.42 -18.23
C ALA A 159 -7.70 2.08 -18.34
N GLY A 160 -8.53 1.91 -17.30
CA GLY A 160 -9.91 2.41 -17.27
C GLY A 160 -10.90 1.67 -18.18
N GLN A 161 -10.51 0.56 -18.81
CA GLN A 161 -11.36 -0.23 -19.71
C GLN A 161 -11.83 -1.52 -19.04
N ILE A 162 -13.13 -1.80 -19.13
CA ILE A 162 -13.69 -3.07 -18.64
C ILE A 162 -13.18 -4.19 -19.54
N ARG A 163 -12.73 -5.29 -18.92
CA ARG A 163 -12.20 -6.45 -19.63
C ARG A 163 -13.26 -7.13 -20.51
N THR A 164 -12.79 -7.68 -21.60
CA THR A 164 -13.60 -8.49 -22.53
C THR A 164 -13.24 -9.98 -22.49
N LYS A 165 -12.29 -10.37 -21.59
CA LYS A 165 -11.84 -11.75 -21.39
C LYS A 165 -12.19 -12.20 -19.99
N THR A 166 -12.56 -13.48 -19.84
CA THR A 166 -12.69 -14.13 -18.55
C THR A 166 -11.30 -14.33 -17.94
N ILE A 167 -11.16 -14.07 -16.65
CA ILE A 167 -9.90 -14.19 -15.91
C ILE A 167 -10.10 -15.02 -14.64
N SER A 168 -9.02 -15.66 -14.18
CA SER A 168 -8.99 -16.47 -12.98
C SER A 168 -7.74 -16.15 -12.15
N LYS A 169 -7.80 -16.41 -10.83
CA LYS A 169 -6.65 -16.35 -9.94
C LYS A 169 -6.63 -17.64 -9.11
N GLY A 170 -5.60 -18.46 -9.30
CA GLY A 170 -5.60 -19.83 -8.80
C GLY A 170 -6.79 -20.61 -9.35
N ASP A 171 -7.52 -21.29 -8.46
CA ASP A 171 -8.71 -22.07 -8.82
C ASP A 171 -10.01 -21.25 -8.88
N PHE A 172 -9.93 -19.95 -8.60
CA PHE A 172 -11.11 -19.08 -8.60
C PHE A 172 -11.25 -18.35 -9.93
N THR A 173 -12.41 -18.55 -10.60
CA THR A 173 -12.81 -17.83 -11.82
C THR A 173 -13.73 -16.68 -11.43
N PHE A 174 -13.34 -15.46 -11.79
CA PHE A 174 -14.15 -14.25 -11.60
C PHE A 174 -15.34 -14.24 -12.54
N CYS A 175 -16.20 -13.22 -12.42
CA CYS A 175 -17.36 -13.08 -13.29
C CYS A 175 -16.99 -13.31 -14.76
N LEU A 176 -17.75 -14.15 -15.47
CA LEU A 176 -17.52 -14.40 -16.91
C LEU A 176 -17.70 -13.11 -17.70
N ALA A 177 -16.83 -12.89 -18.68
CA ALA A 177 -16.80 -11.65 -19.44
C ALA A 177 -18.16 -11.31 -20.12
N GLU A 178 -18.88 -12.34 -20.57
CA GLU A 178 -20.20 -12.18 -21.20
C GLU A 178 -21.28 -11.65 -20.25
N TYR A 179 -21.17 -11.90 -18.94
CA TYR A 179 -22.13 -11.44 -17.94
C TYR A 179 -21.68 -10.16 -17.22
N LEU A 180 -20.40 -9.78 -17.38
CA LEU A 180 -19.78 -8.70 -16.62
C LEU A 180 -20.54 -7.37 -16.73
N GLY A 181 -20.97 -7.00 -17.95
CA GLY A 181 -21.70 -5.76 -18.16
C GLY A 181 -23.01 -5.69 -17.37
N ARG A 182 -23.77 -6.80 -17.33
CA ARG A 182 -25.02 -6.90 -16.57
C ARG A 182 -24.76 -6.88 -15.05
N GLU A 183 -23.76 -7.61 -14.58
CA GLU A 183 -23.43 -7.64 -13.17
C GLU A 183 -22.93 -6.28 -12.67
N LEU A 184 -22.16 -5.55 -13.47
CA LEU A 184 -21.74 -4.19 -13.12
C LEU A 184 -22.92 -3.22 -12.99
N GLN A 185 -23.92 -3.30 -13.86
CA GLN A 185 -25.16 -2.51 -13.76
C GLN A 185 -25.92 -2.84 -12.47
N LYS A 186 -26.02 -4.13 -12.12
CA LYS A 186 -26.64 -4.59 -10.87
C LYS A 186 -25.89 -4.07 -9.65
N ILE A 187 -24.55 -4.19 -9.63
CA ILE A 187 -23.72 -3.69 -8.54
C ILE A 187 -23.87 -2.17 -8.40
N GLU A 188 -23.90 -1.43 -9.50
CA GLU A 188 -24.08 0.03 -9.46
C GLU A 188 -25.40 0.41 -8.79
N SER A 189 -26.49 -0.36 -9.02
CA SER A 189 -27.80 -0.13 -8.42
C SER A 189 -27.94 -0.61 -6.97
N MET A 190 -26.95 -1.31 -6.41
CA MET A 190 -26.99 -1.74 -5.00
C MET A 190 -27.02 -0.56 -4.05
N PRO A 191 -27.78 -0.66 -2.93
CA PRO A 191 -27.81 0.40 -1.91
C PRO A 191 -26.44 0.56 -1.24
N GLU A 192 -26.17 1.78 -0.75
CA GLU A 192 -24.88 2.14 -0.11
C GLU A 192 -25.08 3.12 1.06
N ASP A 193 -26.21 3.02 1.77
CA ASP A 193 -26.56 3.93 2.86
C ASP A 193 -26.06 3.47 4.23
N THR A 194 -25.79 2.15 4.38
CA THR A 194 -25.26 1.55 5.60
C THR A 194 -23.93 0.87 5.34
N PHE A 195 -23.17 0.63 6.41
CA PHE A 195 -21.90 -0.09 6.32
C PHE A 195 -22.06 -1.48 5.71
N ASP A 196 -23.09 -2.22 6.12
CA ASP A 196 -23.36 -3.57 5.62
C ASP A 196 -23.64 -3.57 4.11
N GLN A 197 -24.42 -2.60 3.63
CA GLN A 197 -24.71 -2.42 2.21
C GLN A 197 -23.45 -2.07 1.41
N ILE A 198 -22.60 -1.19 1.95
CA ILE A 198 -21.34 -0.79 1.31
C ILE A 198 -20.38 -1.99 1.22
N VAL A 199 -20.26 -2.78 2.29
CA VAL A 199 -19.41 -3.98 2.28
C VAL A 199 -19.95 -5.02 1.29
N ALA A 200 -21.26 -5.24 1.24
CA ALA A 200 -21.88 -6.15 0.26
C ALA A 200 -21.57 -5.69 -1.18
N LYS A 201 -21.76 -4.39 -1.48
CA LYS A 201 -21.45 -3.79 -2.78
C LYS A 201 -19.95 -3.93 -3.13
N TYR A 202 -19.07 -3.76 -2.17
CA TYR A 202 -17.62 -3.92 -2.34
C TYR A 202 -17.24 -5.38 -2.67
N VAL A 203 -17.83 -6.35 -1.96
CA VAL A 203 -17.61 -7.78 -2.21
C VAL A 203 -18.05 -8.15 -3.63
N GLU A 204 -19.25 -7.75 -4.04
CA GLU A 204 -19.75 -8.02 -5.39
C GLU A 204 -18.85 -7.39 -6.48
N MET A 205 -18.35 -6.18 -6.25
CA MET A 205 -17.40 -5.55 -7.18
C MET A 205 -16.08 -6.32 -7.25
N ASN A 206 -15.61 -6.86 -6.13
CA ASN A 206 -14.40 -7.68 -6.13
C ASN A 206 -14.61 -9.03 -6.84
N VAL A 207 -15.79 -9.64 -6.72
CA VAL A 207 -16.17 -10.86 -7.46
C VAL A 207 -16.31 -10.56 -8.97
N ALA A 208 -16.87 -9.42 -9.33
CA ALA A 208 -16.98 -8.97 -10.73
C ALA A 208 -15.58 -8.81 -11.37
N HIS A 209 -14.63 -8.26 -10.65
CA HIS A 209 -13.23 -8.09 -11.06
C HIS A 209 -13.11 -7.45 -12.46
N PRO A 210 -13.56 -6.21 -12.64
CA PRO A 210 -13.88 -5.65 -13.96
C PRO A 210 -12.68 -5.37 -14.86
N PHE A 211 -11.46 -5.36 -14.36
CA PHE A 211 -10.25 -5.04 -15.14
C PHE A 211 -9.35 -6.26 -15.33
N MET A 212 -8.47 -6.21 -16.32
CA MET A 212 -7.50 -7.29 -16.55
C MET A 212 -6.46 -7.39 -15.44
N GLU A 213 -6.10 -6.26 -14.80
CA GLU A 213 -5.16 -6.15 -13.69
C GLU A 213 -5.51 -4.91 -12.86
N GLY A 214 -5.02 -4.77 -11.62
CA GLY A 214 -5.19 -3.58 -10.79
C GLY A 214 -6.55 -3.43 -10.10
N ASN A 215 -7.37 -4.48 -10.10
CA ASN A 215 -8.71 -4.46 -9.50
C ASN A 215 -8.64 -4.13 -8.00
N GLY A 216 -7.85 -4.87 -7.21
CA GLY A 216 -7.76 -4.68 -5.76
C GLY A 216 -7.36 -3.25 -5.39
N ARG A 217 -6.32 -2.71 -6.03
CA ARG A 217 -5.82 -1.34 -5.81
C ARG A 217 -6.89 -0.28 -6.09
N SER A 218 -7.64 -0.45 -7.18
CA SER A 218 -8.70 0.48 -7.58
C SER A 218 -9.96 0.36 -6.71
N THR A 219 -10.38 -0.87 -6.38
CA THR A 219 -11.60 -1.10 -5.61
C THR A 219 -11.46 -0.70 -4.14
N ARG A 220 -10.26 -0.78 -3.54
CA ARG A 220 -10.03 -0.27 -2.18
C ARG A 220 -10.18 1.25 -2.11
N ILE A 221 -9.65 1.99 -3.08
CA ILE A 221 -9.87 3.45 -3.17
C ILE A 221 -11.35 3.75 -3.39
N TRP A 222 -12.02 3.01 -4.27
CA TRP A 222 -13.45 3.16 -4.52
C TRP A 222 -14.30 2.92 -3.28
N LEU A 223 -14.00 1.89 -2.47
CA LEU A 223 -14.62 1.62 -1.17
C LEU A 223 -14.46 2.81 -0.23
N ASP A 224 -13.22 3.31 -0.06
CA ASP A 224 -12.95 4.44 0.84
C ASP A 224 -13.70 5.71 0.43
N LEU A 225 -13.86 5.96 -0.86
CA LEU A 225 -14.65 7.10 -1.35
C LEU A 225 -16.15 6.95 -1.01
N ILE A 226 -16.72 5.74 -1.13
CA ILE A 226 -18.12 5.47 -0.75
C ILE A 226 -18.29 5.67 0.76
N LEU A 227 -17.43 5.05 1.57
CA LEU A 227 -17.45 5.19 3.03
C LEU A 227 -17.31 6.65 3.47
N LYS A 228 -16.41 7.40 2.84
CA LYS A 228 -16.22 8.83 3.12
C LYS A 228 -17.47 9.63 2.81
N LYS A 229 -18.10 9.40 1.66
CA LYS A 229 -19.29 10.14 1.21
C LYS A 229 -20.51 9.82 2.07
N ARG A 230 -20.74 8.53 2.36
CA ARG A 230 -21.96 8.06 3.01
C ARG A 230 -21.89 8.09 4.53
N LEU A 231 -20.77 7.65 5.10
CA LEU A 231 -20.64 7.40 6.54
C LEU A 231 -19.65 8.32 7.24
N ARG A 232 -18.94 9.17 6.51
CA ARG A 232 -17.84 9.99 7.06
C ARG A 232 -16.78 9.13 7.75
N LYS A 233 -16.47 7.98 7.15
CA LYS A 233 -15.47 7.02 7.58
C LYS A 233 -14.56 6.64 6.41
N CYS A 234 -13.41 6.06 6.70
CA CYS A 234 -12.58 5.34 5.73
C CYS A 234 -11.93 4.14 6.43
N VAL A 235 -11.26 3.27 5.69
CA VAL A 235 -10.54 2.14 6.25
C VAL A 235 -9.10 2.55 6.56
N ASP A 236 -8.66 2.32 7.78
CA ASP A 236 -7.24 2.32 8.13
C ASP A 236 -6.62 0.97 7.73
N TRP A 237 -6.20 0.85 6.47
CA TRP A 237 -5.65 -0.38 5.90
C TRP A 237 -4.42 -0.89 6.66
N SER A 238 -3.70 -0.03 7.37
CA SER A 238 -2.55 -0.45 8.19
C SER A 238 -2.92 -1.32 9.39
N ARG A 239 -4.21 -1.40 9.74
CA ARG A 239 -4.74 -2.23 10.83
C ARG A 239 -5.20 -3.61 10.37
N ILE A 240 -5.10 -3.91 9.08
CA ILE A 240 -5.55 -5.17 8.50
C ILE A 240 -4.34 -6.00 8.07
N ASN A 241 -4.25 -7.23 8.55
CA ASN A 241 -3.20 -8.15 8.13
C ASN A 241 -3.45 -8.65 6.69
N LYS A 242 -2.39 -8.70 5.86
CA LYS A 242 -2.45 -9.14 4.45
C LYS A 242 -3.10 -10.52 4.30
N LYS A 243 -2.64 -11.52 5.05
CA LYS A 243 -3.13 -12.90 4.93
C LYS A 243 -4.60 -13.01 5.35
N GLU A 244 -4.95 -12.35 6.46
CA GLU A 244 -6.35 -12.33 6.92
C GLU A 244 -7.27 -11.63 5.91
N TYR A 245 -6.82 -10.53 5.31
CA TYR A 245 -7.58 -9.82 4.29
C TYR A 245 -7.79 -10.68 3.04
N LEU A 246 -6.73 -11.27 2.49
CA LEU A 246 -6.82 -12.09 1.28
C LEU A 246 -7.69 -13.32 1.50
N GLN A 247 -7.55 -13.98 2.66
CA GLN A 247 -8.40 -15.11 3.04
C GLN A 247 -9.87 -14.68 3.17
N ALA A 248 -10.16 -13.61 3.89
CA ALA A 248 -11.51 -13.10 4.07
C ALA A 248 -12.16 -12.70 2.73
N MET A 249 -11.37 -12.15 1.78
CA MET A 249 -11.88 -11.85 0.43
C MET A 249 -12.17 -13.10 -0.39
N GLN A 250 -11.38 -14.16 -0.27
CA GLN A 250 -11.67 -15.45 -0.91
C GLN A 250 -12.95 -16.08 -0.33
N GLU A 251 -13.10 -16.06 0.99
CA GLU A 251 -14.28 -16.57 1.68
C GLU A 251 -15.54 -15.76 1.39
N SER A 252 -15.41 -14.48 1.05
CA SER A 252 -16.52 -13.55 0.90
C SER A 252 -17.53 -13.94 -0.19
N VAL A 253 -17.13 -14.78 -1.14
CA VAL A 253 -18.01 -15.33 -2.19
C VAL A 253 -19.19 -16.14 -1.59
N VAL A 254 -18.97 -16.80 -0.45
CA VAL A 254 -19.96 -17.62 0.23
C VAL A 254 -20.32 -17.11 1.63
N ASN A 255 -19.41 -16.37 2.26
CA ASN A 255 -19.57 -15.84 3.62
C ASN A 255 -18.86 -14.49 3.77
N THR A 256 -19.62 -13.42 3.82
CA THR A 256 -19.12 -12.06 3.94
C THR A 256 -18.72 -11.66 5.37
N ALA A 257 -19.05 -12.45 6.40
CA ALA A 257 -18.83 -12.09 7.79
C ALA A 257 -17.34 -11.82 8.14
N PRO A 258 -16.34 -12.60 7.66
CA PRO A 258 -14.93 -12.32 7.94
C PRO A 258 -14.48 -10.97 7.41
N ILE A 259 -14.73 -10.64 6.14
CA ILE A 259 -14.32 -9.36 5.56
C ILE A 259 -15.08 -8.20 6.18
N HIS A 260 -16.38 -8.36 6.45
CA HIS A 260 -17.17 -7.35 7.15
C HIS A 260 -16.56 -7.00 8.51
N ARG A 261 -16.21 -8.02 9.31
CA ARG A 261 -15.56 -7.82 10.62
C ARG A 261 -14.21 -7.14 10.52
N LEU A 262 -13.34 -7.54 9.58
CA LEU A 262 -12.03 -6.92 9.39
C LEU A 262 -12.16 -5.43 9.04
N LEU A 263 -13.03 -5.09 8.09
CA LEU A 263 -13.27 -3.71 7.70
C LEU A 263 -13.89 -2.90 8.84
N ALA A 264 -14.87 -3.46 9.59
CA ALA A 264 -15.50 -2.77 10.72
C ALA A 264 -14.49 -2.40 11.81
N LEU A 265 -13.55 -3.29 12.14
CA LEU A 265 -12.50 -3.05 13.15
C LEU A 265 -11.45 -2.03 12.68
N ALA A 266 -11.31 -1.85 11.38
CA ALA A 266 -10.36 -0.91 10.78
C ALA A 266 -10.98 0.45 10.42
N LEU A 267 -12.30 0.64 10.60
CA LEU A 267 -12.93 1.93 10.32
C LEU A 267 -12.34 3.05 11.19
N THR A 268 -12.14 4.20 10.56
CA THR A 268 -11.68 5.42 11.21
C THR A 268 -12.44 6.65 10.68
N ASP A 269 -12.51 7.70 11.47
CA ASP A 269 -13.05 9.02 11.08
C ASP A 269 -11.99 9.99 10.55
N LYS A 270 -10.75 9.52 10.41
CA LYS A 270 -9.61 10.29 9.87
C LYS A 270 -9.68 10.46 8.33
N ILE A 271 -10.86 10.84 7.83
CA ILE A 271 -11.16 10.92 6.38
C ILE A 271 -10.38 11.96 5.58
N ASN A 272 -9.68 12.87 6.27
CA ASN A 272 -8.83 13.90 5.65
C ASN A 272 -7.40 13.83 6.19
N ASP A 273 -7.05 12.78 6.92
CA ASP A 273 -5.72 12.61 7.48
C ASP A 273 -4.78 12.04 6.42
N ARG A 274 -3.80 12.84 6.04
CA ARG A 274 -2.84 12.49 5.00
C ARG A 274 -2.03 11.24 5.35
N GLU A 275 -1.67 11.08 6.61
CA GLU A 275 -0.89 9.91 7.06
C GLU A 275 -1.69 8.62 6.90
N THR A 276 -2.97 8.63 7.26
CA THR A 276 -3.89 7.49 7.07
C THR A 276 -3.99 7.10 5.59
N PHE A 277 -4.11 8.08 4.68
CA PHE A 277 -4.19 7.80 3.24
C PHE A 277 -2.87 7.27 2.68
N MET A 278 -1.73 7.87 3.02
CA MET A 278 -0.44 7.41 2.52
C MET A 278 -0.12 5.98 2.97
N LYS A 279 -0.35 5.67 4.24
CA LYS A 279 -0.25 4.30 4.76
C LYS A 279 -1.24 3.37 4.05
N GLY A 280 -2.48 3.80 3.86
CA GLY A 280 -3.50 3.02 3.18
C GLY A 280 -3.09 2.62 1.76
N ILE A 281 -2.48 3.55 1.00
CA ILE A 281 -1.94 3.25 -0.33
C ILE A 281 -0.81 2.22 -0.22
N ASP A 282 0.14 2.40 0.69
CA ASP A 282 1.27 1.48 0.87
C ASP A 282 0.79 0.06 1.18
N TYR A 283 -0.14 -0.10 2.12
CA TYR A 283 -0.73 -1.40 2.46
C TYR A 283 -1.55 -1.99 1.32
N SER A 284 -2.30 -1.16 0.60
CA SER A 284 -3.07 -1.59 -0.58
C SER A 284 -2.17 -2.20 -1.65
N TYR A 285 -1.00 -1.64 -1.89
CA TYR A 285 -0.02 -2.18 -2.83
C TYR A 285 0.71 -3.41 -2.27
N TYR A 286 0.98 -3.42 -0.97
CA TYR A 286 1.57 -4.57 -0.29
C TYR A 286 0.68 -5.83 -0.39
N TYR A 287 -0.65 -5.68 -0.32
CA TYR A 287 -1.56 -6.83 -0.46
C TYR A 287 -1.47 -7.52 -1.83
N GLU A 288 -1.01 -6.84 -2.86
CA GLU A 288 -0.86 -7.40 -4.21
C GLU A 288 0.52 -8.03 -4.47
N GLN A 289 1.48 -7.88 -3.55
CA GLN A 289 2.79 -8.52 -3.69
C GLN A 289 2.65 -10.02 -3.51
N GLU A 290 3.26 -10.80 -4.41
CA GLU A 290 3.40 -12.24 -4.26
C GLU A 290 4.41 -12.55 -3.14
N ASP A 291 4.16 -13.65 -2.40
CA ASP A 291 5.01 -14.10 -1.30
C ASP A 291 6.33 -14.72 -1.80
#